data_be66472929448dc37f50173898de5275
#
_entry.id   be66472929448dc37f50173898de5275
#
_cell.length_a   1.000
_cell.length_b   1.000
_cell.length_c   1.000
_cell.angle_alpha   90.00
_cell.angle_beta   90.00
_cell.angle_gamma   90.00
#
_symmetry.space_group_name_H-M   'P 1'
#
loop_
_entity.id
_entity.type
_entity.pdbx_description
1 polymer ?
#
loop_
_entity_poly.entity_id
_entity_poly.type
_entity_poly.pdbx_seq_one_letter_code
_entity_poly.pdbx_strand_id
1 'polypeptide(L)'
;MKRLTAYVSGSVQKTGYRARVADFAKMLGLRGTVENLDDNRVKILAEGNEDKLKWFEEAININDNLIQVSSIEREYSEPIGDFSRFYKLVDKGETDSRLDTAASHLNNLIGAVNNLNDNLGRKMDVMIDLNDNLGRKMDAVIDLNDNLGRKMDAVIDLN
;
A
#
# COMPACT_ATOMS: atom_id res chain seq x y z
N MET A 1 37.67 12.10 -4.55
CA MET A 1 36.32 11.95 -5.11
C MET A 1 36.39 10.91 -6.20
N LYS A 2 35.35 10.08 -6.33
CA LYS A 2 35.22 9.04 -7.35
C LYS A 2 33.80 9.08 -7.94
N ARG A 3 33.61 8.44 -9.08
CA ARG A 3 32.30 8.18 -9.67
C ARG A 3 32.03 6.68 -9.59
N LEU A 4 30.87 6.32 -9.07
CA LEU A 4 30.28 5.01 -9.14
C LEU A 4 29.24 5.00 -10.28
N THR A 5 29.37 4.05 -11.20
CA THR A 5 28.31 3.68 -12.15
C THR A 5 27.79 2.32 -11.71
N ALA A 6 26.49 2.22 -11.42
CA ALA A 6 25.86 0.96 -11.03
C ALA A 6 24.66 0.65 -11.91
N TYR A 7 24.55 -0.62 -12.32
CA TYR A 7 23.38 -1.17 -13.00
C TYR A 7 22.73 -2.19 -12.07
N VAL A 8 21.51 -1.92 -11.67
CA VAL A 8 20.79 -2.69 -10.67
C VAL A 8 19.67 -3.48 -11.33
N SER A 9 19.68 -4.80 -11.11
CA SER A 9 18.69 -5.74 -11.60
C SER A 9 17.80 -6.25 -10.46
N GLY A 10 16.59 -6.69 -10.80
CA GLY A 10 15.63 -7.25 -9.86
C GLY A 10 14.27 -6.59 -9.95
N SER A 11 13.46 -6.71 -8.90
CA SER A 11 12.19 -6.00 -8.77
C SER A 11 12.45 -4.57 -8.27
N VAL A 12 12.98 -3.72 -9.16
CA VAL A 12 13.47 -2.38 -8.83
C VAL A 12 12.72 -1.26 -9.56
N GLN A 13 12.02 -1.57 -10.65
CA GLN A 13 11.19 -0.59 -11.34
C GLN A 13 9.74 -0.63 -10.83
N LYS A 14 9.08 0.54 -10.80
CA LYS A 14 7.69 0.73 -10.32
C LYS A 14 7.47 0.40 -8.82
N THR A 15 8.52 0.21 -8.05
CA THR A 15 8.50 -0.17 -6.62
C THR A 15 8.86 0.98 -5.67
N GLY A 16 9.19 2.16 -6.20
CA GLY A 16 9.72 3.27 -5.41
C GLY A 16 11.23 3.24 -5.20
N TYR A 17 11.95 2.26 -5.77
CA TYR A 17 13.40 2.09 -5.62
C TYR A 17 14.19 3.37 -5.94
N ARG A 18 13.93 4.02 -7.10
CA ARG A 18 14.64 5.26 -7.49
C ARG A 18 14.46 6.41 -6.49
N ALA A 19 13.30 6.49 -5.83
CA ALA A 19 13.07 7.50 -4.80
C ALA A 19 13.97 7.25 -3.58
N ARG A 20 14.03 6.01 -3.08
CA ARG A 20 14.93 5.62 -1.97
C ARG A 20 16.40 5.85 -2.30
N VAL A 21 16.82 5.47 -3.50
CA VAL A 21 18.21 5.72 -3.98
C VAL A 21 18.54 7.21 -3.96
N ALA A 22 17.63 8.05 -4.47
CA ALA A 22 17.82 9.51 -4.46
C ALA A 22 17.89 10.08 -3.03
N ASP A 23 17.08 9.55 -2.11
CA ASP A 23 17.08 9.98 -0.71
C ASP A 23 18.38 9.58 0.01
N PHE A 24 18.86 8.35 -0.18
CA PHE A 24 20.18 7.93 0.35
C PHE A 24 21.32 8.77 -0.21
N ALA A 25 21.32 9.03 -1.53
CA ALA A 25 22.32 9.87 -2.15
C ALA A 25 22.35 11.30 -1.57
N LYS A 26 21.17 11.89 -1.35
CA LYS A 26 21.03 13.21 -0.72
C LYS A 26 21.51 13.22 0.71
N MET A 27 21.17 12.21 1.52
CA MET A 27 21.62 12.09 2.91
C MET A 27 23.15 12.01 3.01
N LEU A 28 23.79 11.32 2.08
CA LEU A 28 25.25 11.19 2.00
C LEU A 28 25.93 12.39 1.32
N GLY A 29 25.14 13.33 0.76
CA GLY A 29 25.66 14.47 0.03
C GLY A 29 26.34 14.09 -1.28
N LEU A 30 25.90 12.98 -1.92
CA LEU A 30 26.35 12.55 -3.23
C LEU A 30 25.67 13.37 -4.34
N ARG A 31 26.33 13.42 -5.49
CA ARG A 31 25.83 14.06 -6.71
C ARG A 31 25.65 12.99 -7.78
N GLY A 32 24.73 13.19 -8.74
CA GLY A 32 24.55 12.23 -9.82
C GLY A 32 23.13 12.04 -10.25
N THR A 33 22.81 10.86 -10.77
CA THR A 33 21.48 10.53 -11.33
C THR A 33 21.08 9.09 -11.03
N VAL A 34 19.77 8.88 -11.02
CA VAL A 34 19.16 7.54 -11.07
C VAL A 34 18.05 7.53 -12.12
N GLU A 35 18.08 6.54 -13.00
CA GLU A 35 17.13 6.39 -14.12
C GLU A 35 16.73 4.93 -14.34
N ASN A 36 15.53 4.71 -14.87
CA ASN A 36 15.13 3.40 -15.38
C ASN A 36 15.73 3.19 -16.77
N LEU A 37 16.10 1.96 -17.08
CA LEU A 37 16.48 1.53 -18.42
C LEU A 37 15.35 0.69 -19.03
N ASP A 38 15.33 0.61 -20.36
CA ASP A 38 14.33 -0.17 -21.13
C ASP A 38 14.41 -1.68 -20.89
N ASP A 39 15.56 -2.15 -20.42
CA ASP A 39 15.82 -3.56 -20.09
C ASP A 39 15.42 -3.95 -18.65
N ASN A 40 14.57 -3.15 -18.00
CA ASN A 40 14.10 -3.29 -16.62
C ASN A 40 15.16 -3.08 -15.54
N ARG A 41 16.40 -2.73 -15.88
CA ARG A 41 17.41 -2.33 -14.91
C ARG A 41 17.23 -0.86 -14.50
N VAL A 42 17.87 -0.52 -13.38
CA VAL A 42 18.04 0.86 -12.94
C VAL A 42 19.51 1.23 -13.04
N LYS A 43 19.81 2.34 -13.71
CA LYS A 43 21.16 2.90 -13.77
C LYS A 43 21.33 3.99 -12.75
N ILE A 44 22.43 3.96 -12.07
CA ILE A 44 22.81 4.94 -11.04
C ILE A 44 24.21 5.48 -11.38
N LEU A 45 24.30 6.81 -11.43
CA LEU A 45 25.59 7.51 -11.46
C LEU A 45 25.71 8.29 -10.16
N ALA A 46 26.74 8.04 -9.39
CA ALA A 46 26.97 8.75 -8.12
C ALA A 46 28.41 9.23 -8.01
N GLU A 47 28.59 10.51 -7.69
CA GLU A 47 29.89 11.10 -7.44
C GLU A 47 30.00 11.57 -6.01
N GLY A 48 31.14 11.28 -5.38
CA GLY A 48 31.41 11.70 -4.03
C GLY A 48 32.70 11.15 -3.45
N ASN A 49 32.84 11.24 -2.13
CA ASN A 49 33.94 10.66 -1.41
C ASN A 49 33.82 9.12 -1.44
N GLU A 50 34.94 8.41 -1.54
CA GLU A 50 34.99 6.95 -1.66
C GLU A 50 34.26 6.23 -0.52
N ASP A 51 34.45 6.68 0.73
CA ASP A 51 33.77 6.08 1.88
C ASP A 51 32.24 6.23 1.82
N LYS A 52 31.77 7.40 1.37
CA LYS A 52 30.33 7.65 1.18
C LYS A 52 29.76 6.82 0.04
N LEU A 53 30.52 6.58 -1.02
CA LEU A 53 30.11 5.71 -2.12
C LEU A 53 29.98 4.25 -1.68
N LYS A 54 30.88 3.76 -0.80
CA LYS A 54 30.77 2.42 -0.21
C LYS A 54 29.51 2.27 0.64
N TRP A 55 29.21 3.23 1.52
CA TRP A 55 27.97 3.23 2.29
C TRP A 55 26.73 3.32 1.39
N PHE A 56 26.81 4.07 0.30
CA PHE A 56 25.74 4.16 -0.67
C PHE A 56 25.50 2.84 -1.39
N GLU A 57 26.56 2.10 -1.77
CA GLU A 57 26.44 0.76 -2.36
C GLU A 57 25.71 -0.22 -1.44
N GLU A 58 25.99 -0.18 -0.16
CA GLU A 58 25.30 -1.01 0.82
C GLU A 58 23.82 -0.60 0.94
N ALA A 59 23.55 0.71 0.98
CA ALA A 59 22.21 1.25 1.13
C ALA A 59 21.29 0.99 -0.08
N ILE A 60 21.84 0.93 -1.31
CA ILE A 60 21.06 0.66 -2.52
C ILE A 60 20.73 -0.83 -2.73
N ASN A 61 21.39 -1.73 -2.00
CA ASN A 61 21.07 -3.16 -2.03
C ASN A 61 19.85 -3.47 -1.15
N ILE A 62 18.70 -3.03 -1.59
CA ILE A 62 17.43 -3.10 -0.84
C ILE A 62 16.73 -4.44 -1.11
N ASN A 63 16.36 -5.13 -0.03
CA ASN A 63 15.56 -6.35 -0.10
C ASN A 63 14.44 -6.28 0.95
N ASP A 64 13.26 -5.87 0.51
CA ASP A 64 12.05 -5.82 1.33
C ASP A 64 10.84 -6.41 0.57
N ASN A 65 9.64 -6.21 1.09
CA ASN A 65 8.40 -6.77 0.49
C ASN A 65 8.08 -6.22 -0.92
N LEU A 66 8.60 -5.06 -1.28
CA LEU A 66 8.29 -4.37 -2.55
C LEU A 66 9.51 -4.32 -3.48
N ILE A 67 10.69 -4.17 -2.92
CA ILE A 67 11.95 -3.97 -3.63
C ILE A 67 12.83 -5.19 -3.38
N GLN A 68 13.25 -5.84 -4.46
CA GLN A 68 14.19 -6.97 -4.39
C GLN A 68 15.30 -6.77 -5.41
N VAL A 69 16.47 -6.40 -4.92
CA VAL A 69 17.70 -6.30 -5.72
C VAL A 69 18.27 -7.69 -5.89
N SER A 70 18.41 -8.16 -7.12
CA SER A 70 19.03 -9.47 -7.43
C SER A 70 20.51 -9.35 -7.74
N SER A 71 20.94 -8.27 -8.40
CA SER A 71 22.36 -8.03 -8.68
C SER A 71 22.65 -6.56 -8.88
N ILE A 72 23.89 -6.17 -8.60
CA ILE A 72 24.41 -4.83 -8.84
C ILE A 72 25.75 -4.99 -9.58
N GLU A 73 25.75 -4.62 -10.86
CA GLU A 73 26.98 -4.45 -11.64
C GLU A 73 27.51 -3.04 -11.39
N ARG A 74 28.80 -2.90 -11.08
CA ARG A 74 29.37 -1.62 -10.65
C ARG A 74 30.75 -1.39 -11.23
N GLU A 75 31.02 -0.15 -11.54
CA GLU A 75 32.27 0.35 -12.05
C GLU A 75 32.63 1.65 -11.36
N TYR A 76 33.91 1.80 -10.99
CA TYR A 76 34.45 3.05 -10.47
C TYR A 76 35.30 3.76 -11.50
N SER A 77 35.12 5.07 -11.60
CA SER A 77 35.92 5.93 -12.49
C SER A 77 36.22 7.27 -11.83
N GLU A 78 36.99 8.11 -12.53
CA GLU A 78 37.21 9.47 -12.11
C GLU A 78 35.88 10.29 -12.26
N PRO A 79 35.62 11.24 -11.35
CA PRO A 79 34.45 12.10 -11.43
C PRO A 79 34.56 13.05 -12.61
N ILE A 80 33.45 13.29 -13.29
CA ILE A 80 33.38 14.29 -14.38
C ILE A 80 32.92 15.65 -13.85
N GLY A 81 32.19 15.65 -12.71
CA GLY A 81 31.78 16.89 -12.04
C GLY A 81 30.56 17.58 -12.64
N ASP A 82 29.80 16.88 -13.50
CA ASP A 82 28.68 17.45 -14.26
C ASP A 82 27.43 17.72 -13.41
N PHE A 83 27.40 17.18 -12.18
CA PHE A 83 26.21 17.22 -11.33
C PHE A 83 26.37 18.19 -10.16
N SER A 84 25.43 19.12 -10.01
CA SER A 84 25.35 20.01 -8.83
C SER A 84 24.69 19.34 -7.63
N ARG A 85 23.81 18.35 -7.85
CA ARG A 85 23.09 17.56 -6.84
C ARG A 85 22.71 16.19 -7.40
N PHE A 86 21.98 15.40 -6.61
CA PHE A 86 21.46 14.12 -7.09
C PHE A 86 20.05 14.27 -7.66
N TYR A 87 19.84 13.73 -8.86
CA TYR A 87 18.59 13.83 -9.62
C TYR A 87 17.96 12.44 -9.86
N LYS A 88 16.66 12.36 -9.71
CA LYS A 88 15.88 11.25 -10.24
C LYS A 88 15.39 11.64 -11.64
N LEU A 89 15.86 10.93 -12.66
CA LEU A 89 15.40 11.12 -14.02
C LEU A 89 14.10 10.35 -14.27
N VAL A 90 13.19 10.97 -14.99
CA VAL A 90 11.86 10.44 -15.32
C VAL A 90 11.70 10.54 -16.82
N ASP A 91 11.34 9.43 -17.47
CA ASP A 91 11.14 9.40 -18.91
C ASP A 91 9.88 10.17 -19.31
N LYS A 92 9.90 10.67 -20.54
CA LYS A 92 8.75 11.34 -21.15
C LYS A 92 7.59 10.33 -21.27
N GLY A 93 6.47 10.60 -20.61
CA GLY A 93 5.32 9.68 -20.54
C GLY A 93 5.25 8.77 -19.32
N GLU A 94 6.32 8.64 -18.53
CA GLU A 94 6.28 7.85 -17.27
C GLU A 94 5.24 8.42 -16.28
N THR A 95 5.11 9.74 -16.22
CA THR A 95 4.13 10.41 -15.35
C THR A 95 2.70 10.08 -15.76
N ASP A 96 2.39 10.10 -17.05
CA ASP A 96 1.06 9.78 -17.58
C ASP A 96 0.71 8.31 -17.31
N SER A 97 1.64 7.38 -17.58
CA SER A 97 1.45 5.96 -17.27
C SER A 97 1.24 5.69 -15.77
N ARG A 98 1.89 6.46 -14.89
CA ARG A 98 1.69 6.34 -13.44
C ARG A 98 0.34 6.90 -12.99
N LEU A 99 -0.11 7.98 -13.62
CA LEU A 99 -1.45 8.55 -13.38
C LEU A 99 -2.54 7.58 -13.83
N ASP A 100 -2.41 6.96 -15.00
CA ASP A 100 -3.36 5.96 -15.51
C ASP A 100 -3.43 4.74 -14.58
N THR A 101 -2.28 4.27 -14.11
CA THR A 101 -2.21 3.16 -13.14
C THR A 101 -2.87 3.53 -11.82
N ALA A 102 -2.61 4.74 -11.30
CA ALA A 102 -3.22 5.22 -10.07
C ALA A 102 -4.74 5.38 -10.21
N ALA A 103 -5.22 5.90 -11.35
CA ALA A 103 -6.65 6.01 -11.66
C ALA A 103 -7.32 4.63 -11.71
N SER A 104 -6.67 3.64 -12.32
CA SER A 104 -7.16 2.25 -12.36
C SER A 104 -7.27 1.64 -10.95
N HIS A 105 -6.26 1.83 -10.10
CA HIS A 105 -6.29 1.35 -8.71
C HIS A 105 -7.38 2.04 -7.90
N LEU A 106 -7.59 3.35 -8.08
CA LEU A 106 -8.68 4.09 -7.45
C LEU A 106 -10.05 3.53 -7.86
N ASN A 107 -10.28 3.27 -9.13
CA ASN A 107 -11.53 2.68 -9.63
C ASN A 107 -11.77 1.29 -9.02
N ASN A 108 -10.73 0.46 -8.90
CA ASN A 108 -10.83 -0.85 -8.24
C ASN A 108 -11.19 -0.73 -6.76
N LEU A 109 -10.61 0.24 -6.05
CA LEU A 109 -10.93 0.52 -4.64
C LEU A 109 -12.38 1.00 -4.48
N ILE A 110 -12.85 1.89 -5.35
CA ILE A 110 -14.23 2.36 -5.36
C ILE A 110 -15.19 1.17 -5.55
N GLY A 111 -14.88 0.28 -6.50
CA GLY A 111 -15.66 -0.94 -6.72
C GLY A 111 -15.71 -1.85 -5.48
N ALA A 112 -14.57 -2.06 -4.82
CA ALA A 112 -14.50 -2.85 -3.60
C ALA A 112 -15.29 -2.22 -2.43
N VAL A 113 -15.22 -0.90 -2.27
CA VAL A 113 -15.98 -0.16 -1.25
C VAL A 113 -17.48 -0.25 -1.52
N ASN A 114 -17.93 -0.10 -2.77
CA ASN A 114 -19.32 -0.24 -3.14
C ASN A 114 -19.86 -1.66 -2.84
N ASN A 115 -19.10 -2.70 -3.21
CA ASN A 115 -19.46 -4.08 -2.89
C ASN A 115 -19.54 -4.34 -1.37
N LEU A 116 -18.64 -3.73 -0.59
CA LEU A 116 -18.67 -3.84 0.87
C LEU A 116 -19.92 -3.15 1.44
N ASN A 117 -20.24 -1.96 0.94
CA ASN A 117 -21.42 -1.20 1.36
C ASN A 117 -22.71 -1.97 1.07
N ASP A 118 -22.85 -2.56 -0.13
CA ASP A 118 -24.01 -3.38 -0.52
C ASP A 118 -24.15 -4.64 0.35
N ASN A 119 -23.02 -5.27 0.68
CA ASN A 119 -23.01 -6.43 1.59
C ASN A 119 -23.42 -6.03 3.01
N LEU A 120 -22.96 -4.89 3.48
CA LEU A 120 -23.32 -4.37 4.80
C LEU A 120 -24.82 -4.01 4.85
N GLY A 121 -25.32 -3.35 3.82
CA GLY A 121 -26.75 -3.03 3.69
C GLY A 121 -27.63 -4.29 3.80
N ARG A 122 -27.32 -5.32 3.00
CA ARG A 122 -28.06 -6.60 3.06
C ARG A 122 -28.01 -7.27 4.43
N LYS A 123 -26.87 -7.20 5.14
CA LYS A 123 -26.78 -7.75 6.50
C LYS A 123 -27.60 -6.94 7.51
N MET A 124 -27.66 -5.62 7.34
CA MET A 124 -28.51 -4.76 8.17
C MET A 124 -29.99 -5.06 7.95
N ASP A 125 -30.44 -5.25 6.71
CA ASP A 125 -31.82 -5.62 6.40
C ASP A 125 -32.22 -6.94 7.10
N VAL A 126 -31.34 -7.96 7.02
CA VAL A 126 -31.56 -9.25 7.73
C VAL A 126 -31.63 -9.06 9.25
N MET A 127 -30.82 -8.18 9.81
CA MET A 127 -30.86 -7.86 11.25
C MET A 127 -32.16 -7.17 11.64
N ILE A 128 -32.66 -6.27 10.82
CA ILE A 128 -33.96 -5.60 11.04
C ILE A 128 -35.07 -6.62 11.03
N ASP A 129 -35.15 -7.49 10.02
CA ASP A 129 -36.14 -8.54 9.91
C ASP A 129 -36.13 -9.51 11.11
N LEU A 130 -34.92 -9.88 11.58
CA LEU A 130 -34.74 -10.71 12.76
C LEU A 130 -35.24 -10.01 14.03
N ASN A 131 -34.96 -8.73 14.18
CA ASN A 131 -35.38 -7.94 15.33
C ASN A 131 -36.93 -7.81 15.38
N ASP A 132 -37.56 -7.54 14.23
CA ASP A 132 -39.01 -7.48 14.12
C ASP A 132 -39.68 -8.82 14.42
N ASN A 133 -39.05 -9.93 13.98
CA ASN A 133 -39.53 -11.28 14.30
C ASN A 133 -39.43 -11.58 15.79
N LEU A 134 -38.34 -11.17 16.42
CA LEU A 134 -38.11 -11.32 17.86
C LEU A 134 -39.13 -10.50 18.65
N GLY A 135 -39.39 -9.25 18.23
CA GLY A 135 -40.45 -8.41 18.82
C GLY A 135 -41.80 -9.10 18.84
N ARG A 136 -42.26 -9.61 17.67
CA ARG A 136 -43.53 -10.35 17.55
C ARG A 136 -43.61 -11.58 18.43
N LYS A 137 -42.48 -12.31 18.61
CA LYS A 137 -42.41 -13.46 19.53
C LYS A 137 -42.48 -13.05 20.99
N MET A 138 -41.85 -11.94 21.35
CA MET A 138 -41.94 -11.38 22.70
C MET A 138 -43.41 -10.95 23.03
N ASP A 139 -44.08 -10.29 22.13
CA ASP A 139 -45.50 -9.89 22.29
C ASP A 139 -46.39 -11.13 22.52
N ALA A 140 -46.18 -12.20 21.74
CA ALA A 140 -46.92 -13.46 21.92
C ALA A 140 -46.65 -14.13 23.28
N VAL A 141 -45.41 -14.03 23.78
CA VAL A 141 -45.08 -14.56 25.13
C VAL A 141 -45.72 -13.72 26.24
N ILE A 142 -45.77 -12.41 26.07
CA ILE A 142 -46.45 -11.51 27.01
C ILE A 142 -47.94 -11.84 27.08
N ASP A 143 -48.60 -11.96 25.92
CA ASP A 143 -50.03 -12.31 25.85
C ASP A 143 -50.32 -13.68 26.51
N LEU A 144 -49.42 -14.66 26.29
CA LEU A 144 -49.58 -15.99 26.89
C LEU A 144 -49.41 -15.91 28.42
N ASN A 145 -48.47 -15.11 28.89
CA ASN A 145 -48.24 -14.94 30.33
C ASN A 145 -49.42 -14.26 31.02
N ASP A 146 -49.98 -13.21 30.40
CA ASP A 146 -51.16 -12.53 30.90
C ASP A 146 -52.39 -13.44 30.96
N ASN A 147 -52.52 -14.31 29.93
CA ASN A 147 -53.60 -15.29 29.89
C ASN A 147 -53.45 -16.37 31.00
N LEU A 148 -52.22 -16.80 31.24
CA LEU A 148 -51.91 -17.72 32.31
C LEU A 148 -52.20 -17.11 33.69
N GLY A 149 -51.81 -15.84 33.90
CA GLY A 149 -52.09 -15.11 35.15
C GLY A 149 -53.61 -15.06 35.42
N ARG A 150 -54.41 -14.65 34.44
CA ARG A 150 -55.86 -14.63 34.56
C ARG A 150 -56.48 -15.99 34.90
N LYS A 151 -55.96 -17.09 34.34
CA LYS A 151 -56.40 -18.46 34.69
C LYS A 151 -56.00 -18.87 36.10
N MET A 152 -54.84 -18.48 36.59
CA MET A 152 -54.40 -18.73 37.93
C MET A 152 -55.28 -18.01 38.98
N ASP A 153 -55.60 -16.72 38.71
CA ASP A 153 -56.47 -15.92 39.55
C ASP A 153 -57.85 -16.57 39.67
N ALA A 154 -58.41 -17.01 38.53
CA ALA A 154 -59.73 -17.70 38.50
C ALA A 154 -59.72 -19.03 39.29
N VAL A 155 -58.61 -19.73 39.39
CA VAL A 155 -58.49 -20.96 40.20
C VAL A 155 -58.33 -20.63 41.68
N ILE A 156 -57.67 -19.55 42.03
CA ILE A 156 -57.54 -19.07 43.42
C ILE A 156 -58.92 -18.66 43.99
N ASP A 157 -59.74 -17.97 43.20
CA ASP A 157 -61.08 -17.51 43.60
C ASP A 157 -62.09 -18.63 43.77
N LEU A 158 -61.80 -19.84 43.30
CA LEU A 158 -62.64 -21.04 43.46
C LEU A 158 -62.37 -21.89 44.73
N ASN A 159 -61.36 -21.53 45.52
CA ASN A 159 -61.01 -22.20 46.76
C ASN A 159 -61.29 -21.31 47.97
#